data_3a1d0cf2bf7815da4510ac04c947e254
#
_entry.id   3a1d0cf2bf7815da4510ac04c947e254
#
_cell.length_a   1.000
_cell.length_b   1.000
_cell.length_c   1.000
_cell.angle_alpha   90.00
_cell.angle_beta   90.00
_cell.angle_gamma   90.00
#
_symmetry.space_group_name_H-M   'P 1'
#
loop_
_entity.id
_entity.type
_entity.pdbx_description
1 polymer ?
#
loop_
_entity_poly.entity_id
_entity_poly.type
_entity_poly.pdbx_seq_one_letter_code
_entity_poly.pdbx_strand_id
1 'polypeptide(L)'
;KTDEFSKRIAPFIEETVKTFLDTIRDLDIPVYIKKAKYSNLYEEDRVVLCSRDTGAVFNFHRLERETRYWLTMRHGTEHLSLLHRDIILLVNEPCRMLYQNRLYYFDDISGNKLMPFHEKEYISIPEKIEDKYYSTFILNAIATQEVVCSGFTINEGVPEKSAILAVEIDISASPVFILSYRYDNRIVAANDETPRVVSLSKRTDGYHFNRICRDAAWEQQLVALLHQTGLEGSPCAMKLSGQKSDLSGGTVYEAVTWLSEHAEWLKSNAIEMEQERLDQKYFIGRQELKISVSNRLDWFDIHASVKFGEFEIPFVRLKRYILGGIREYKLPNGKIAILPEEWFSRFREIMNFGKSEENHIRLNPSYFMLLIE
;
A
#
# COMPACT_ATOMS: atom_id res chain seq x y z
N LYS A 1 40.44 4.83 10.22
CA LYS A 1 40.26 3.51 10.91
C LYS A 1 39.35 3.61 12.13
N THR A 2 39.45 4.66 12.95
CA THR A 2 38.62 4.85 14.15
C THR A 2 37.12 5.07 13.81
N ASP A 3 36.83 5.79 12.74
CA ASP A 3 35.48 6.15 12.32
C ASP A 3 34.71 4.95 11.72
N GLU A 4 35.40 4.08 10.99
CA GLU A 4 34.80 2.90 10.37
C GLU A 4 34.51 1.78 11.40
N PHE A 5 35.37 1.65 12.39
CA PHE A 5 35.18 0.72 13.51
C PHE A 5 34.01 1.17 14.39
N SER A 6 33.92 2.46 14.71
CA SER A 6 32.81 3.06 15.43
C SER A 6 31.46 2.84 14.71
N LYS A 7 31.40 3.05 13.39
CA LYS A 7 30.18 2.83 12.59
C LYS A 7 29.69 1.39 12.57
N ARG A 8 30.57 0.40 12.74
CA ARG A 8 30.17 -1.01 12.76
C ARG A 8 29.82 -1.50 14.17
N ILE A 9 30.49 -0.98 15.19
CA ILE A 9 30.31 -1.44 16.57
C ILE A 9 29.21 -0.72 17.29
N ALA A 10 29.03 0.58 17.04
CA ALA A 10 27.97 1.35 17.70
C ALA A 10 26.57 0.74 17.53
N PRO A 11 26.11 0.35 16.32
CA PRO A 11 24.82 -0.29 16.15
C PRO A 11 24.68 -1.61 16.91
N PHE A 12 25.75 -2.42 16.95
CA PHE A 12 25.75 -3.69 17.69
C PHE A 12 25.64 -3.50 19.20
N ILE A 13 26.39 -2.53 19.75
CA ILE A 13 26.30 -2.17 21.17
C ILE A 13 24.90 -1.66 21.48
N GLU A 14 24.37 -0.78 20.64
CA GLU A 14 23.04 -0.20 20.81
C GLU A 14 21.96 -1.27 20.82
N GLU A 15 21.96 -2.21 19.87
CA GLU A 15 21.02 -3.32 19.83
C GLU A 15 21.14 -4.24 21.04
N THR A 16 22.37 -4.48 21.50
CA THR A 16 22.63 -5.30 22.70
C THR A 16 22.06 -4.60 23.95
N VAL A 17 22.31 -3.30 24.10
CA VAL A 17 21.79 -2.51 25.24
C VAL A 17 20.27 -2.44 25.19
N LYS A 18 19.68 -2.22 24.02
CA LYS A 18 18.24 -2.25 23.81
C LYS A 18 17.62 -3.57 24.27
N THR A 19 18.13 -4.68 23.74
CA THR A 19 17.65 -6.03 24.10
C THR A 19 17.77 -6.29 25.61
N PHE A 20 18.86 -5.85 26.22
CA PHE A 20 19.07 -5.96 27.66
C PHE A 20 18.03 -5.13 28.45
N LEU A 21 17.79 -3.88 28.08
CA LEU A 21 16.81 -3.01 28.75
C LEU A 21 15.38 -3.53 28.55
N ASP A 22 15.04 -4.00 27.38
CA ASP A 22 13.72 -4.58 27.10
C ASP A 22 13.49 -5.87 27.91
N THR A 23 14.53 -6.73 28.04
CA THR A 23 14.47 -7.92 28.88
C THR A 23 14.28 -7.57 30.37
N ILE A 24 15.00 -6.55 30.89
CA ILE A 24 14.84 -6.06 32.25
C ILE A 24 13.41 -5.65 32.51
N ARG A 25 12.81 -4.88 31.58
CA ARG A 25 11.42 -4.44 31.69
C ARG A 25 10.44 -5.62 31.66
N ASP A 26 10.61 -6.53 30.72
CA ASP A 26 9.67 -7.63 30.48
C ASP A 26 9.69 -8.65 31.63
N LEU A 27 10.82 -8.79 32.33
CA LEU A 27 10.99 -9.64 33.52
C LEU A 27 10.87 -8.91 34.85
N ASP A 28 10.58 -7.60 34.83
CA ASP A 28 10.49 -6.72 36.01
C ASP A 28 11.72 -6.84 36.95
N ILE A 29 12.91 -6.87 36.36
CA ILE A 29 14.16 -7.00 37.12
C ILE A 29 14.47 -5.64 37.79
N PRO A 30 14.70 -5.61 39.13
CA PRO A 30 15.01 -4.37 39.83
C PRO A 30 16.37 -3.82 39.40
N VAL A 31 16.38 -2.54 38.99
CA VAL A 31 17.58 -1.81 38.56
C VAL A 31 17.86 -0.70 39.53
N TYR A 32 19.14 -0.45 39.84
CA TYR A 32 19.59 0.60 40.74
C TYR A 32 20.68 1.44 40.09
N ILE A 33 20.68 2.75 40.34
CA ILE A 33 21.73 3.66 39.89
C ILE A 33 22.78 3.77 40.98
N LYS A 34 24.00 3.35 40.66
CA LYS A 34 25.13 3.50 41.57
C LYS A 34 25.87 4.83 41.32
N LYS A 35 25.72 5.78 42.22
CA LYS A 35 26.27 7.15 42.10
C LYS A 35 27.78 7.23 42.27
N ALA A 36 28.38 6.28 43.03
CA ALA A 36 29.83 6.23 43.25
C ALA A 36 30.31 4.81 43.41
N LYS A 37 31.58 4.56 43.09
CA LYS A 37 32.18 3.22 43.10
C LYS A 37 32.03 2.45 44.42
N TYR A 38 32.01 3.19 45.54
CA TYR A 38 31.97 2.60 46.91
C TYR A 38 30.67 2.96 47.64
N SER A 39 29.64 3.50 46.98
CA SER A 39 28.36 3.77 47.62
C SER A 39 27.57 2.49 47.85
N ASN A 40 26.85 2.39 48.96
CA ASN A 40 25.80 1.41 49.14
C ASN A 40 24.64 1.72 48.21
N LEU A 41 23.84 0.73 47.87
CA LEU A 41 22.58 0.89 47.15
C LEU A 41 21.44 1.01 48.16
N TYR A 42 20.61 2.02 47.98
CA TYR A 42 19.43 2.27 48.78
C TYR A 42 18.19 2.15 47.90
N GLU A 43 17.01 2.02 48.52
CA GLU A 43 15.75 1.93 47.78
C GLU A 43 15.47 3.19 46.97
N GLU A 44 15.95 4.35 47.39
CA GLU A 44 15.89 5.61 46.65
C GLU A 44 16.76 5.66 45.37
N ASP A 45 17.74 4.74 45.27
CA ASP A 45 18.56 4.58 44.07
C ASP A 45 17.91 3.64 43.01
N ARG A 46 16.72 3.08 43.36
CA ARG A 46 15.98 2.20 42.47
C ARG A 46 15.47 2.97 41.25
N VAL A 47 15.61 2.38 40.09
CA VAL A 47 15.07 2.88 38.81
C VAL A 47 13.64 2.39 38.63
N VAL A 48 12.73 3.31 38.40
CA VAL A 48 11.35 3.00 38.05
C VAL A 48 11.31 2.75 36.54
N LEU A 49 10.89 1.55 36.15
CA LEU A 49 10.67 1.21 34.74
C LEU A 49 9.30 1.76 34.32
N CYS A 50 9.30 2.76 33.44
CA CYS A 50 8.06 3.37 32.97
C CYS A 50 7.32 2.46 31.99
N SER A 51 5.99 2.48 32.06
CA SER A 51 5.14 1.73 31.16
C SER A 51 5.31 2.19 29.70
N ARG A 52 4.78 1.39 28.74
CA ARG A 52 4.80 1.73 27.31
C ARG A 52 3.97 2.97 26.92
N ASP A 53 3.24 3.56 27.86
CA ASP A 53 2.45 4.78 27.63
C ASP A 53 3.34 6.05 27.70
N THR A 54 4.44 6.01 26.95
CA THR A 54 5.34 7.15 26.75
C THR A 54 5.39 7.53 25.30
N GLY A 55 5.36 8.82 25.02
CA GLY A 55 5.43 9.37 23.68
C GLY A 55 6.12 10.73 23.67
N ALA A 56 6.51 11.18 22.50
CA ALA A 56 7.01 12.53 22.30
C ALA A 56 5.91 13.39 21.65
N VAL A 57 5.74 14.61 22.18
CA VAL A 57 4.80 15.58 21.64
C VAL A 57 5.56 16.70 20.98
N PHE A 58 5.31 16.90 19.68
CA PHE A 58 5.85 18.04 18.93
C PHE A 58 4.97 19.27 19.16
N ASN A 59 5.54 20.32 19.68
CA ASN A 59 4.86 21.58 19.89
C ASN A 59 5.33 22.58 18.84
N PHE A 60 4.41 23.21 18.12
CA PHE A 60 4.69 24.23 17.11
C PHE A 60 3.95 25.52 17.46
N HIS A 61 4.67 26.64 17.40
CA HIS A 61 4.08 27.96 17.58
C HIS A 61 4.53 28.86 16.44
N ARG A 62 3.61 29.21 15.55
CA ARG A 62 3.86 30.14 14.46
C ARG A 62 3.65 31.57 14.94
N LEU A 63 4.69 32.37 14.80
CA LEU A 63 4.73 33.81 15.03
C LEU A 63 4.75 34.55 13.67
N GLU A 64 4.79 35.89 13.71
CA GLU A 64 4.80 36.70 12.46
C GLU A 64 6.00 36.46 11.56
N ARG A 65 7.20 36.19 12.12
CA ARG A 65 8.47 36.09 11.38
C ARG A 65 9.18 34.76 11.53
N GLU A 66 8.68 33.87 12.35
CA GLU A 66 9.27 32.55 12.59
C GLU A 66 8.25 31.56 13.11
N THR A 67 8.51 30.28 12.89
CA THR A 67 7.83 29.21 13.60
C THR A 67 8.78 28.58 14.61
N ARG A 68 8.42 28.57 15.88
CA ARG A 68 9.16 27.87 16.93
C ARG A 68 8.63 26.47 17.12
N TYR A 69 9.53 25.53 17.34
CA TYR A 69 9.11 24.20 17.76
C TYR A 69 10.01 23.65 18.84
N TRP A 70 9.40 22.83 19.71
CA TRP A 70 10.06 22.09 20.77
C TRP A 70 9.37 20.77 20.99
N LEU A 71 10.06 19.87 21.69
CA LEU A 71 9.53 18.57 22.04
C LEU A 71 9.33 18.50 23.56
N THR A 72 8.22 17.86 23.95
CA THR A 72 7.96 17.47 25.34
C THR A 72 7.74 15.96 25.38
N MET A 73 8.13 15.33 26.49
CA MET A 73 7.78 13.93 26.72
C MET A 73 6.35 13.86 27.27
N ARG A 74 5.61 12.85 26.85
CA ARG A 74 4.35 12.45 27.47
C ARG A 74 4.55 11.10 28.18
N HIS A 75 4.10 11.01 29.43
CA HIS A 75 4.01 9.76 30.17
C HIS A 75 2.63 9.70 30.85
N GLY A 76 1.75 8.85 30.33
CA GLY A 76 0.34 8.90 30.70
C GLY A 76 -0.27 10.27 30.35
N THR A 77 -0.76 10.98 31.36
CA THR A 77 -1.31 12.34 31.24
C THR A 77 -0.30 13.45 31.54
N GLU A 78 0.90 13.09 32.00
CA GLU A 78 1.93 14.07 32.39
C GLU A 78 2.78 14.46 31.18
N HIS A 79 3.03 15.77 31.04
CA HIS A 79 3.96 16.33 30.06
C HIS A 79 5.23 16.79 30.78
N LEU A 80 6.37 16.24 30.37
CA LEU A 80 7.68 16.54 30.96
C LEU A 80 8.53 17.31 29.96
N SER A 81 9.16 18.39 30.44
CA SER A 81 10.11 19.14 29.62
C SER A 81 11.42 18.36 29.45
N LEU A 82 11.98 18.41 28.23
CA LEU A 82 13.29 17.85 27.94
C LEU A 82 14.46 18.77 28.35
N LEU A 83 14.19 20.01 28.68
CA LEU A 83 15.22 20.99 29.10
C LEU A 83 15.73 20.66 30.53
N HIS A 84 16.54 19.61 30.64
CA HIS A 84 17.07 19.13 31.92
C HIS A 84 18.43 18.46 31.77
N ARG A 85 19.41 18.84 32.61
CA ARG A 85 20.79 18.33 32.50
C ARG A 85 20.98 16.87 32.90
N ASP A 86 20.05 16.30 33.64
CA ASP A 86 20.15 14.92 34.17
C ASP A 86 19.53 13.87 33.26
N ILE A 87 19.26 14.23 31.99
CA ILE A 87 18.78 13.28 30.98
C ILE A 87 19.96 12.49 30.40
N ILE A 88 19.87 11.17 30.46
CA ILE A 88 20.86 10.26 29.89
C ILE A 88 20.19 9.42 28.79
N LEU A 89 20.66 9.59 27.57
CA LEU A 89 20.26 8.73 26.44
C LEU A 89 21.05 7.42 26.50
N LEU A 90 20.36 6.29 26.67
CA LEU A 90 20.95 4.97 26.75
C LEU A 90 20.94 4.23 25.40
N VAL A 91 19.84 4.40 24.64
CA VAL A 91 19.66 3.83 23.29
C VAL A 91 19.03 4.91 22.41
N ASN A 92 19.51 5.05 21.18
CA ASN A 92 18.99 6.06 20.28
C ASN A 92 17.75 5.58 19.50
N GLU A 93 17.73 4.34 19.00
CA GLU A 93 16.65 3.84 18.15
C GLU A 93 16.27 2.38 18.47
N PRO A 94 15.06 2.16 19.00
CA PRO A 94 14.11 3.15 19.56
C PRO A 94 14.65 3.81 20.82
N CYS A 95 14.21 5.02 21.15
CA CYS A 95 14.79 5.80 22.23
C CYS A 95 14.53 5.16 23.61
N ARG A 96 15.63 4.97 24.36
CA ARG A 96 15.60 4.57 25.79
C ARG A 96 16.33 5.63 26.59
N MET A 97 15.64 6.28 27.50
CA MET A 97 16.13 7.47 28.18
C MET A 97 15.92 7.38 29.69
N LEU A 98 16.97 7.65 30.43
CA LEU A 98 16.93 7.74 31.88
C LEU A 98 16.82 9.21 32.31
N TYR A 99 15.82 9.50 33.16
CA TYR A 99 15.61 10.82 33.75
C TYR A 99 15.01 10.68 35.15
N GLN A 100 15.60 11.34 36.15
CA GLN A 100 15.14 11.33 37.55
C GLN A 100 14.86 9.93 38.11
N ASN A 101 15.81 9.01 37.96
CA ASN A 101 15.67 7.60 38.35
C ASN A 101 14.48 6.87 37.67
N ARG A 102 13.99 7.36 36.54
CA ARG A 102 12.96 6.71 35.73
C ARG A 102 13.50 6.37 34.35
N LEU A 103 13.30 5.14 33.91
CA LEU A 103 13.66 4.68 32.58
C LEU A 103 12.44 4.72 31.66
N TYR A 104 12.48 5.61 30.67
CA TYR A 104 11.42 5.82 29.70
C TYR A 104 11.72 5.07 28.39
N TYR A 105 10.70 4.46 27.84
CA TYR A 105 10.75 3.68 26.61
C TYR A 105 9.91 4.39 25.55
N PHE A 106 10.55 4.97 24.53
CA PHE A 106 9.90 5.58 23.38
C PHE A 106 10.10 4.66 22.16
N ASP A 107 9.03 4.12 21.63
CA ASP A 107 9.09 3.19 20.51
C ASP A 107 8.89 3.91 19.15
N ASP A 108 8.38 5.13 19.16
CA ASP A 108 7.98 5.93 18.01
C ASP A 108 8.95 7.05 17.60
N ILE A 109 9.98 7.30 18.40
CA ILE A 109 10.94 8.40 18.17
C ILE A 109 12.38 7.97 18.44
N SER A 110 13.31 8.54 17.68
CA SER A 110 14.75 8.40 17.94
C SER A 110 15.25 9.46 18.94
N GLY A 111 16.16 9.08 19.82
CA GLY A 111 16.75 9.94 20.84
C GLY A 111 17.46 11.17 20.24
N ASN A 112 18.05 11.04 19.05
CA ASN A 112 18.67 12.15 18.34
C ASN A 112 17.71 13.30 18.03
N LYS A 113 16.41 13.01 17.89
CA LYS A 113 15.38 14.05 17.73
C LYS A 113 15.06 14.77 19.04
N LEU A 114 15.22 14.10 20.18
CA LEU A 114 14.99 14.65 21.51
C LEU A 114 16.16 15.46 22.03
N MET A 115 17.40 15.03 21.77
CA MET A 115 18.62 15.60 22.34
C MET A 115 18.83 17.11 22.10
N PRO A 116 18.44 17.72 20.95
CA PRO A 116 18.58 19.17 20.76
C PRO A 116 17.83 19.99 21.85
N PHE A 117 16.75 19.44 22.40
CA PHE A 117 15.91 20.11 23.41
C PHE A 117 16.39 19.91 24.84
N HIS A 118 17.45 19.14 25.04
CA HIS A 118 18.16 19.03 26.29
C HIS A 118 18.85 20.35 26.70
N GLU A 119 19.30 21.13 25.70
CA GLU A 119 20.02 22.39 25.89
C GLU A 119 19.26 23.61 25.37
N LYS A 120 18.28 23.41 24.49
CA LYS A 120 17.53 24.47 23.82
C LYS A 120 16.05 24.39 24.16
N GLU A 121 15.49 25.49 24.58
CA GLU A 121 14.07 25.59 24.86
C GLU A 121 13.22 25.37 23.60
N TYR A 122 13.67 25.90 22.48
CA TYR A 122 13.01 25.72 21.18
C TYR A 122 14.03 25.86 20.02
N ILE A 123 13.61 25.42 18.85
CA ILE A 123 14.30 25.65 17.57
C ILE A 123 13.44 26.59 16.73
N SER A 124 14.07 27.64 16.18
CA SER A 124 13.41 28.62 15.33
C SER A 124 13.53 28.24 13.85
N ILE A 125 12.42 28.28 13.13
CA ILE A 125 12.32 28.16 11.67
C ILE A 125 12.00 29.55 11.13
N PRO A 126 12.96 30.26 10.49
CA PRO A 126 12.73 31.56 9.92
C PRO A 126 11.71 31.56 8.78
N GLU A 127 10.93 32.63 8.63
CA GLU A 127 9.91 32.80 7.58
C GLU A 127 10.40 32.42 6.16
N LYS A 128 11.66 32.77 5.83
CA LYS A 128 12.25 32.51 4.50
C LYS A 128 12.28 31.04 4.10
N ILE A 129 12.26 30.11 5.06
CA ILE A 129 12.33 28.67 4.83
C ILE A 129 11.09 27.93 5.34
N GLU A 130 10.08 28.63 5.87
CA GLU A 130 8.86 28.06 6.42
C GLU A 130 8.18 27.12 5.42
N ASP A 131 7.95 27.56 4.20
CA ASP A 131 7.23 26.76 3.19
C ASP A 131 7.84 25.36 3.01
N LYS A 132 9.17 25.26 3.00
CA LYS A 132 9.87 23.99 2.92
C LYS A 132 9.64 23.14 4.17
N TYR A 133 9.74 23.74 5.35
CA TYR A 133 9.54 23.01 6.61
C TYR A 133 8.10 22.55 6.77
N TYR A 134 7.11 23.38 6.40
CA TYR A 134 5.69 23.02 6.46
C TYR A 134 5.35 21.89 5.49
N SER A 135 5.90 21.89 4.28
CA SER A 135 5.64 20.85 3.28
C SER A 135 6.41 19.54 3.51
N THR A 136 7.42 19.52 4.39
CA THR A 136 8.23 18.32 4.64
C THR A 136 8.19 17.92 6.12
N PHE A 137 8.91 18.63 6.98
CA PHE A 137 9.14 18.27 8.38
C PHE A 137 7.85 18.31 9.20
N ILE A 138 7.11 19.43 9.17
CA ILE A 138 5.88 19.58 9.97
C ILE A 138 4.79 18.64 9.46
N LEU A 139 4.64 18.50 8.13
CA LEU A 139 3.72 17.55 7.52
C LEU A 139 4.01 16.11 7.99
N ASN A 140 5.28 15.69 7.97
CA ASN A 140 5.68 14.38 8.45
C ASN A 140 5.46 14.21 9.96
N ALA A 141 5.76 15.24 10.77
CA ALA A 141 5.50 15.21 12.20
C ALA A 141 4.00 15.01 12.49
N ILE A 142 3.10 15.72 11.79
CA ILE A 142 1.65 15.58 11.93
C ILE A 142 1.17 14.16 11.52
N ALA A 143 1.83 13.56 10.52
CA ALA A 143 1.47 12.22 10.04
C ALA A 143 1.88 11.13 11.03
N THR A 144 3.04 11.27 11.68
CA THR A 144 3.65 10.17 12.45
C THR A 144 3.58 10.37 13.96
N GLN A 145 3.50 11.61 14.44
CA GLN A 145 3.66 11.95 15.84
C GLN A 145 2.43 12.66 16.44
N GLU A 146 2.41 12.78 17.75
CA GLU A 146 1.47 13.66 18.45
C GLU A 146 1.94 15.11 18.30
N VAL A 147 1.04 15.99 17.82
CA VAL A 147 1.37 17.39 17.54
C VAL A 147 0.38 18.32 18.23
N VAL A 148 0.92 19.30 18.93
CA VAL A 148 0.19 20.47 19.42
C VAL A 148 0.66 21.69 18.65
N CYS A 149 -0.26 22.48 18.12
CA CYS A 149 0.08 23.64 17.32
C CYS A 149 -0.70 24.89 17.69
N SER A 150 -0.08 26.06 17.42
CA SER A 150 -0.73 27.36 17.43
C SER A 150 -0.23 28.21 16.27
N GLY A 151 -1.10 29.07 15.70
CA GLY A 151 -0.80 29.92 14.54
C GLY A 151 -0.94 29.22 13.19
N PHE A 152 -1.35 27.96 13.15
CA PHE A 152 -1.86 27.24 11.98
C PHE A 152 -2.88 26.17 12.43
N THR A 153 -3.60 25.58 11.49
CA THR A 153 -4.70 24.67 11.81
C THR A 153 -4.44 23.24 11.33
N ILE A 154 -4.84 22.28 12.17
CA ILE A 154 -4.90 20.87 11.83
C ILE A 154 -6.38 20.44 11.93
N ASN A 155 -6.99 20.17 10.78
CA ASN A 155 -8.36 19.68 10.71
C ASN A 155 -8.36 18.16 10.64
N GLU A 156 -9.27 17.52 11.34
CA GLU A 156 -9.51 16.08 11.22
C GLU A 156 -10.71 15.87 10.29
N GLY A 157 -10.52 15.02 9.30
CA GLY A 157 -11.56 14.69 8.32
C GLY A 157 -11.95 13.21 8.38
N VAL A 158 -13.20 12.93 7.99
CA VAL A 158 -13.64 11.57 7.66
C VAL A 158 -13.50 11.42 6.14
N PRO A 159 -12.57 10.59 5.65
CA PRO A 159 -12.30 10.49 4.23
C PRO A 159 -13.30 9.60 3.49
N GLU A 160 -13.45 9.85 2.20
CA GLU A 160 -13.89 8.82 1.27
C GLU A 160 -12.76 7.79 1.10
N LYS A 161 -13.12 6.50 1.21
CA LYS A 161 -12.16 5.39 1.14
C LYS A 161 -12.43 4.56 -0.10
N SER A 162 -11.37 4.30 -0.87
CA SER A 162 -11.36 3.32 -1.95
C SER A 162 -10.00 2.63 -2.00
N ALA A 163 -9.89 1.56 -2.78
CA ALA A 163 -8.63 0.89 -2.98
C ALA A 163 -8.29 0.82 -4.47
N ILE A 164 -7.03 0.64 -4.78
CA ILE A 164 -6.52 0.48 -6.13
C ILE A 164 -5.79 -0.86 -6.17
N LEU A 165 -6.20 -1.72 -7.09
CA LEU A 165 -5.53 -2.97 -7.40
C LEU A 165 -4.84 -2.82 -8.75
N ALA A 166 -3.54 -2.58 -8.72
CA ALA A 166 -2.71 -2.46 -9.91
C ALA A 166 -2.13 -3.82 -10.31
N VAL A 167 -2.03 -4.08 -11.62
CA VAL A 167 -1.33 -5.25 -12.13
C VAL A 167 -0.01 -4.82 -12.75
N GLU A 168 1.06 -5.49 -12.35
CA GLU A 168 2.42 -5.28 -12.86
C GLU A 168 3.04 -6.62 -13.24
N ILE A 169 4.15 -6.56 -13.98
CA ILE A 169 4.97 -7.74 -14.27
C ILE A 169 6.22 -7.67 -13.38
N ASP A 170 6.46 -8.71 -12.60
CA ASP A 170 7.65 -8.80 -11.76
C ASP A 170 8.92 -9.15 -12.57
N ILE A 171 10.06 -9.15 -11.91
CA ILE A 171 11.37 -9.48 -12.54
C ILE A 171 11.44 -10.91 -13.10
N SER A 172 10.49 -11.77 -12.72
CA SER A 172 10.38 -13.16 -13.19
C SER A 172 9.39 -13.28 -14.36
N ALA A 173 8.99 -12.15 -14.96
CA ALA A 173 7.97 -12.05 -16.01
C ALA A 173 6.59 -12.60 -15.59
N SER A 174 6.29 -12.61 -14.29
CA SER A 174 5.01 -13.06 -13.73
C SER A 174 4.14 -11.86 -13.31
N PRO A 175 2.83 -11.89 -13.56
CA PRO A 175 1.93 -10.85 -13.10
C PRO A 175 1.82 -10.86 -11.58
N VAL A 176 1.86 -9.67 -10.99
CA VAL A 176 1.64 -9.42 -9.57
C VAL A 176 0.58 -8.35 -9.41
N PHE A 177 -0.24 -8.51 -8.38
CA PHE A 177 -1.26 -7.55 -8.01
C PHE A 177 -0.75 -6.74 -6.81
N ILE A 178 -0.78 -5.42 -6.94
CA ILE A 178 -0.31 -4.47 -5.95
C ILE A 178 -1.50 -3.68 -5.44
N LEU A 179 -1.76 -3.78 -4.14
CA LEU A 179 -2.82 -3.05 -3.47
C LEU A 179 -2.29 -1.71 -2.95
N SER A 180 -3.06 -0.67 -3.17
CA SER A 180 -2.89 0.64 -2.56
C SER A 180 -4.23 1.13 -2.04
N TYR A 181 -4.20 1.95 -0.99
CA TYR A 181 -5.40 2.54 -0.40
C TYR A 181 -5.51 4.00 -0.81
N ARG A 182 -6.72 4.44 -1.14
CA ARG A 182 -7.01 5.83 -1.42
C ARG A 182 -7.87 6.42 -0.31
N TYR A 183 -7.37 7.50 0.28
CA TYR A 183 -8.07 8.31 1.25
C TYR A 183 -8.26 9.72 0.64
N ASP A 184 -9.47 10.07 0.22
CA ASP A 184 -9.76 11.23 -0.63
C ASP A 184 -8.84 11.24 -1.89
N ASN A 185 -8.01 12.27 -2.02
CA ASN A 185 -7.08 12.43 -3.13
C ASN A 185 -5.68 11.84 -2.87
N ARG A 186 -5.46 11.15 -1.74
CA ARG A 186 -4.16 10.60 -1.36
C ARG A 186 -4.13 9.09 -1.52
N ILE A 187 -3.13 8.62 -2.22
CA ILE A 187 -2.85 7.19 -2.39
C ILE A 187 -1.72 6.81 -1.44
N VAL A 188 -1.93 5.73 -0.71
CA VAL A 188 -1.00 5.17 0.28
C VAL A 188 -0.71 3.73 -0.12
N ALA A 189 0.55 3.37 -0.22
CA ALA A 189 0.96 2.00 -0.49
C ALA A 189 0.57 1.08 0.69
N ALA A 190 0.24 -0.18 0.40
CA ALA A 190 -0.21 -1.10 1.44
C ALA A 190 0.87 -1.45 2.48
N ASN A 191 2.16 -1.24 2.14
CA ASN A 191 3.29 -1.40 3.07
C ASN A 191 3.70 -0.11 3.79
N ASP A 192 2.99 0.99 3.57
CA ASP A 192 3.24 2.22 4.31
C ASP A 192 2.65 2.08 5.72
N GLU A 193 3.50 2.18 6.73
CA GLU A 193 3.11 2.06 8.14
C GLU A 193 2.68 3.39 8.77
N THR A 194 2.70 4.49 7.99
CA THR A 194 2.30 5.80 8.48
C THR A 194 0.84 5.79 8.93
N PRO A 195 0.54 6.11 10.19
CA PRO A 195 -0.81 5.91 10.73
C PRO A 195 -1.84 6.94 10.24
N ARG A 196 -1.37 8.05 9.66
CA ARG A 196 -2.22 9.17 9.24
C ARG A 196 -1.81 9.68 7.87
N VAL A 197 -2.78 10.02 7.05
CA VAL A 197 -2.60 10.71 5.77
C VAL A 197 -2.77 12.21 6.01
N VAL A 198 -1.79 13.01 5.62
CA VAL A 198 -1.80 14.46 5.84
C VAL A 198 -1.66 15.20 4.52
N SER A 199 -2.49 16.19 4.30
CA SER A 199 -2.38 17.12 3.20
C SER A 199 -2.23 18.55 3.71
N LEU A 200 -1.41 19.35 3.01
CA LEU A 200 -1.17 20.75 3.30
C LEU A 200 -1.83 21.62 2.23
N SER A 201 -2.55 22.64 2.67
CA SER A 201 -3.00 23.76 1.83
C SER A 201 -2.54 25.08 2.44
N LYS A 202 -2.00 25.99 1.61
CA LYS A 202 -1.65 27.36 2.02
C LYS A 202 -2.75 28.28 1.54
N ARG A 203 -3.36 29.03 2.45
CA ARG A 203 -4.40 30.03 2.19
C ARG A 203 -3.89 31.42 2.60
N THR A 204 -4.69 32.43 2.38
CA THR A 204 -4.39 33.82 2.77
C THR A 204 -4.21 34.01 4.26
N ASP A 205 -4.87 33.19 5.07
CA ASP A 205 -4.85 33.16 6.53
C ASP A 205 -3.77 32.24 7.13
N GLY A 206 -3.03 31.48 6.29
CA GLY A 206 -1.93 30.66 6.74
C GLY A 206 -1.89 29.23 6.20
N TYR A 207 -1.27 28.36 6.97
CA TYR A 207 -1.15 26.93 6.65
C TYR A 207 -2.28 26.14 7.28
N HIS A 208 -2.90 25.30 6.46
CA HIS A 208 -4.00 24.41 6.88
C HIS A 208 -3.63 22.97 6.56
N PHE A 209 -3.58 22.14 7.57
CA PHE A 209 -3.41 20.71 7.41
C PHE A 209 -4.75 20.01 7.50
N ASN A 210 -4.96 19.06 6.63
CA ASN A 210 -6.04 18.09 6.75
C ASN A 210 -5.43 16.73 7.12
N ARG A 211 -5.76 16.22 8.30
CA ARG A 211 -5.24 14.98 8.86
C ARG A 211 -6.35 13.93 8.87
N ILE A 212 -6.06 12.79 8.26
CA ILE A 212 -6.95 11.66 8.14
C ILE A 212 -6.30 10.47 8.82
N CYS A 213 -6.95 9.86 9.79
CA CYS A 213 -6.50 8.61 10.37
C CYS A 213 -6.80 7.46 9.40
N ARG A 214 -5.81 6.59 9.15
CA ARG A 214 -6.03 5.39 8.35
C ARG A 214 -6.92 4.40 9.10
N ASP A 215 -7.74 3.70 8.36
CA ASP A 215 -8.63 2.67 8.89
C ASP A 215 -8.00 1.28 8.69
N ALA A 216 -7.13 0.92 9.63
CA ALA A 216 -6.41 -0.36 9.58
C ALA A 216 -7.36 -1.56 9.56
N ALA A 217 -8.53 -1.47 10.19
CA ALA A 217 -9.50 -2.56 10.19
C ALA A 217 -10.11 -2.77 8.80
N TRP A 218 -10.48 -1.68 8.11
CA TRP A 218 -10.97 -1.72 6.74
C TRP A 218 -9.88 -2.22 5.77
N GLU A 219 -8.63 -1.76 5.93
CA GLU A 219 -7.49 -2.20 5.10
C GLU A 219 -7.25 -3.71 5.25
N GLN A 220 -7.22 -4.22 6.47
CA GLN A 220 -7.08 -5.66 6.75
C GLN A 220 -8.25 -6.48 6.21
N GLN A 221 -9.48 -5.96 6.32
CA GLN A 221 -10.66 -6.60 5.76
C GLN A 221 -10.56 -6.73 4.24
N LEU A 222 -10.11 -5.68 3.53
CA LEU A 222 -9.91 -5.73 2.08
C LEU A 222 -8.89 -6.79 1.68
N VAL A 223 -7.76 -6.86 2.39
CA VAL A 223 -6.73 -7.90 2.14
C VAL A 223 -7.32 -9.29 2.33
N ALA A 224 -8.06 -9.51 3.41
CA ALA A 224 -8.71 -10.80 3.67
C ALA A 224 -9.73 -11.17 2.59
N LEU A 225 -10.51 -10.20 2.10
CA LEU A 225 -11.45 -10.40 1.00
C LEU A 225 -10.72 -10.76 -0.31
N LEU A 226 -9.62 -10.09 -0.64
CA LEU A 226 -8.80 -10.41 -1.82
C LEU A 226 -8.19 -11.82 -1.72
N HIS A 227 -7.73 -12.24 -0.55
CA HIS A 227 -7.25 -13.60 -0.34
C HIS A 227 -8.34 -14.66 -0.57
N GLN A 228 -9.61 -14.37 -0.22
CA GLN A 228 -10.73 -15.29 -0.46
C GLN A 228 -11.03 -15.47 -1.96
N THR A 229 -10.61 -14.53 -2.82
CA THR A 229 -10.77 -14.64 -4.28
C THR A 229 -9.62 -15.40 -4.97
N GLY A 230 -8.70 -15.98 -4.19
CA GLY A 230 -7.58 -16.76 -4.70
C GLY A 230 -6.30 -15.97 -4.95
N LEU A 231 -6.21 -14.72 -4.47
CA LEU A 231 -4.94 -14.00 -4.42
C LEU A 231 -4.18 -14.37 -3.14
N GLU A 232 -2.88 -14.60 -3.25
CA GLU A 232 -2.01 -14.97 -2.13
C GLU A 232 -0.78 -14.08 -2.07
N GLY A 233 -0.22 -13.89 -0.88
CA GLY A 233 1.01 -13.14 -0.65
C GLY A 233 0.81 -11.81 0.05
N SER A 234 1.84 -10.97 0.02
CA SER A 234 1.81 -9.63 0.61
C SER A 234 0.92 -8.69 -0.21
N PRO A 235 0.19 -7.75 0.40
CA PRO A 235 -0.60 -6.75 -0.32
C PRO A 235 0.17 -5.97 -1.40
N CYS A 236 1.50 -5.87 -1.27
CA CYS A 236 2.37 -5.22 -2.25
C CYS A 236 2.80 -6.13 -3.40
N ALA A 237 2.51 -7.43 -3.34
CA ALA A 237 2.90 -8.40 -4.37
C ALA A 237 2.07 -9.69 -4.23
N MET A 238 0.76 -9.59 -4.45
CA MET A 238 -0.13 -10.76 -4.46
C MET A 238 -0.04 -11.47 -5.79
N LYS A 239 -0.18 -12.79 -5.79
CA LYS A 239 -0.23 -13.66 -6.99
C LYS A 239 -1.44 -14.56 -6.92
N LEU A 240 -1.87 -15.07 -8.08
CA LEU A 240 -2.92 -16.08 -8.12
C LEU A 240 -2.43 -17.39 -7.50
N SER A 241 -3.29 -18.01 -6.70
CA SER A 241 -3.04 -19.31 -6.09
C SER A 241 -2.74 -20.37 -7.14
N GLY A 242 -1.67 -21.13 -6.96
CA GLY A 242 -1.26 -22.18 -7.91
C GLY A 242 -0.60 -21.69 -9.19
N GLN A 243 -0.35 -20.41 -9.35
CA GLN A 243 0.34 -19.85 -10.52
C GLN A 243 1.76 -20.43 -10.65
N LYS A 244 2.03 -21.14 -11.73
CA LYS A 244 3.38 -21.60 -12.09
C LYS A 244 4.08 -20.49 -12.86
N SER A 245 5.33 -20.21 -12.55
CA SER A 245 6.15 -19.30 -13.34
C SER A 245 6.31 -19.89 -14.77
N ASP A 246 5.64 -19.29 -15.74
CA ASP A 246 5.72 -19.68 -17.14
C ASP A 246 6.11 -18.46 -17.97
N LEU A 247 7.25 -18.56 -18.64
CA LEU A 247 7.79 -17.54 -19.55
C LEU A 247 6.98 -17.39 -20.86
N SER A 248 5.97 -18.24 -21.06
CA SER A 248 5.16 -18.25 -22.29
C SER A 248 4.04 -17.20 -22.36
N GLY A 249 3.90 -16.34 -21.34
CA GLY A 249 2.85 -15.31 -21.24
C GLY A 249 1.49 -15.83 -20.79
N GLY A 250 1.32 -17.13 -20.56
CA GLY A 250 0.07 -17.74 -20.10
C GLY A 250 -0.42 -17.17 -18.75
N THR A 251 0.51 -16.83 -17.87
CA THR A 251 0.21 -16.26 -16.55
C THR A 251 -0.44 -14.86 -16.61
N VAL A 252 -0.12 -14.05 -17.64
CA VAL A 252 -0.76 -12.74 -17.85
C VAL A 252 -2.23 -12.92 -18.24
N TYR A 253 -2.52 -13.93 -19.06
CA TYR A 253 -3.90 -14.23 -19.47
C TYR A 253 -4.74 -14.71 -18.30
N GLU A 254 -4.16 -15.49 -17.38
CA GLU A 254 -4.82 -15.90 -16.13
C GLU A 254 -5.15 -14.68 -15.26
N ALA A 255 -4.21 -13.75 -15.10
CA ALA A 255 -4.42 -12.53 -14.35
C ALA A 255 -5.53 -11.64 -14.96
N VAL A 256 -5.53 -11.47 -16.28
CA VAL A 256 -6.57 -10.70 -17.00
C VAL A 256 -7.93 -11.39 -16.91
N THR A 257 -7.96 -12.72 -16.99
CA THR A 257 -9.18 -13.52 -16.84
C THR A 257 -9.75 -13.35 -15.45
N TRP A 258 -8.91 -13.50 -14.41
CA TRP A 258 -9.32 -13.29 -13.03
C TRP A 258 -9.88 -11.87 -12.80
N LEU A 259 -9.21 -10.83 -13.32
CA LEU A 259 -9.71 -9.45 -13.25
C LEU A 259 -11.08 -9.31 -13.93
N SER A 260 -11.27 -9.97 -15.06
CA SER A 260 -12.52 -9.90 -15.81
C SER A 260 -13.67 -10.59 -15.10
N GLU A 261 -13.40 -11.73 -14.46
CA GLU A 261 -14.38 -12.49 -13.67
C GLU A 261 -14.78 -11.74 -12.37
N HIS A 262 -13.81 -11.04 -11.75
CA HIS A 262 -14.03 -10.32 -10.50
C HIS A 262 -14.32 -8.82 -10.67
N ALA A 263 -14.40 -8.30 -11.90
CA ALA A 263 -14.52 -6.86 -12.17
C ALA A 263 -15.70 -6.20 -11.45
N GLU A 264 -16.88 -6.82 -11.51
CA GLU A 264 -18.11 -6.33 -10.85
C GLU A 264 -17.98 -6.36 -9.32
N TRP A 265 -17.39 -7.44 -8.80
CA TRP A 265 -17.16 -7.62 -7.38
C TRP A 265 -16.13 -6.60 -6.85
N LEU A 266 -15.01 -6.39 -7.56
CA LEU A 266 -14.01 -5.37 -7.22
C LEU A 266 -14.65 -4.00 -7.15
N LYS A 267 -15.42 -3.63 -8.17
CA LYS A 267 -16.13 -2.36 -8.22
C LYS A 267 -17.13 -2.18 -7.06
N SER A 268 -17.88 -3.23 -6.71
CA SER A 268 -18.84 -3.19 -5.60
C SER A 268 -18.18 -3.03 -4.23
N ASN A 269 -16.89 -3.40 -4.11
CA ASN A 269 -16.07 -3.21 -2.91
C ASN A 269 -15.20 -1.94 -2.97
N ALA A 270 -15.50 -1.00 -3.88
CA ALA A 270 -14.75 0.23 -4.09
C ALA A 270 -13.26 0.01 -4.39
N ILE A 271 -12.94 -1.06 -5.14
CA ILE A 271 -11.60 -1.38 -5.61
C ILE A 271 -11.50 -1.04 -7.11
N GLU A 272 -10.69 -0.06 -7.43
CA GLU A 272 -10.37 0.32 -8.81
C GLU A 272 -9.26 -0.56 -9.37
N MET A 273 -9.36 -0.91 -10.64
CA MET A 273 -8.35 -1.73 -11.33
C MET A 273 -7.46 -0.85 -12.20
N GLU A 274 -6.15 -0.94 -12.02
CA GLU A 274 -5.16 -0.22 -12.82
C GLU A 274 -4.24 -1.15 -13.59
N GLN A 275 -3.92 -0.78 -14.84
CA GLN A 275 -3.03 -1.51 -15.75
C GLN A 275 -1.95 -0.60 -16.33
N GLU A 276 -1.70 0.56 -15.75
CA GLU A 276 -0.82 1.57 -16.37
C GLU A 276 0.62 1.12 -16.51
N ARG A 277 1.05 0.16 -15.70
CA ARG A 277 2.40 -0.39 -15.70
C ARG A 277 2.58 -1.65 -16.56
N LEU A 278 1.53 -2.06 -17.28
CA LEU A 278 1.64 -3.09 -18.30
C LEU A 278 2.01 -2.45 -19.65
N ASP A 279 2.86 -3.11 -20.41
CA ASP A 279 3.24 -2.68 -21.79
C ASP A 279 2.04 -2.58 -22.72
N GLN A 280 1.01 -3.39 -22.45
CA GLN A 280 -0.23 -3.46 -23.22
C GLN A 280 -1.43 -3.35 -22.28
N LYS A 281 -2.47 -2.65 -22.72
CA LYS A 281 -3.72 -2.54 -21.95
C LYS A 281 -4.70 -3.61 -22.41
N TYR A 282 -5.17 -4.41 -21.47
CA TYR A 282 -6.14 -5.46 -21.73
C TYR A 282 -7.57 -4.98 -21.49
N PHE A 283 -8.50 -5.58 -22.22
CA PHE A 283 -9.91 -5.43 -21.94
C PHE A 283 -10.26 -6.25 -20.68
N ILE A 284 -10.83 -5.61 -19.69
CA ILE A 284 -11.35 -6.24 -18.46
C ILE A 284 -12.86 -6.14 -18.50
N GLY A 285 -13.54 -7.25 -18.40
CA GLY A 285 -14.99 -7.35 -18.39
C GLY A 285 -15.49 -8.65 -19.02
N ARG A 286 -16.76 -8.94 -18.79
CA ARG A 286 -17.39 -10.13 -19.36
C ARG A 286 -17.46 -10.06 -20.88
N GLN A 287 -17.20 -11.18 -21.51
CA GLN A 287 -17.40 -11.40 -22.94
C GLN A 287 -18.73 -12.13 -23.12
N GLU A 288 -19.60 -11.59 -23.97
CA GLU A 288 -20.89 -12.20 -24.26
C GLU A 288 -20.85 -12.73 -25.70
N LEU A 289 -20.94 -14.04 -25.85
CA LEU A 289 -21.07 -14.68 -27.15
C LEU A 289 -22.55 -14.92 -27.44
N LYS A 290 -23.04 -14.31 -28.53
CA LYS A 290 -24.39 -14.50 -29.04
C LYS A 290 -24.32 -15.33 -30.30
N ILE A 291 -25.01 -16.46 -30.35
CA ILE A 291 -25.08 -17.34 -31.51
C ILE A 291 -26.55 -17.49 -31.89
N SER A 292 -26.83 -17.33 -33.16
CA SER A 292 -28.12 -17.69 -33.77
C SER A 292 -27.87 -18.50 -35.03
N VAL A 293 -28.65 -19.54 -35.21
CA VAL A 293 -28.55 -20.45 -36.35
C VAL A 293 -29.84 -20.31 -37.16
N SER A 294 -29.71 -20.02 -38.47
CA SER A 294 -30.83 -20.07 -39.41
C SER A 294 -30.65 -21.26 -40.36
N ASN A 295 -31.72 -22.03 -40.49
CA ASN A 295 -31.73 -23.21 -41.37
C ASN A 295 -32.30 -22.82 -42.75
N ARG A 296 -31.56 -23.14 -43.83
CA ARG A 296 -32.02 -23.12 -45.22
C ARG A 296 -31.94 -24.52 -45.78
N LEU A 297 -32.64 -24.76 -46.86
CA LEU A 297 -32.79 -26.11 -47.45
C LEU A 297 -31.48 -26.90 -47.64
N ASP A 298 -30.37 -26.18 -47.95
CA ASP A 298 -29.08 -26.82 -48.23
C ASP A 298 -27.91 -26.39 -47.34
N TRP A 299 -28.15 -25.48 -46.35
CA TRP A 299 -27.08 -24.90 -45.56
C TRP A 299 -27.59 -24.40 -44.21
N PHE A 300 -26.71 -24.40 -43.21
CA PHE A 300 -26.89 -23.65 -41.95
C PHE A 300 -26.12 -22.37 -42.00
N ASP A 301 -26.77 -21.25 -41.83
CA ASP A 301 -26.13 -19.95 -41.64
C ASP A 301 -26.02 -19.66 -40.13
N ILE A 302 -24.76 -19.61 -39.61
CA ILE A 302 -24.43 -19.38 -38.21
C ILE A 302 -24.08 -17.91 -38.09
N HIS A 303 -24.98 -17.14 -37.46
CA HIS A 303 -24.75 -15.76 -37.09
C HIS A 303 -24.25 -15.70 -35.67
N ALA A 304 -23.02 -15.32 -35.46
CA ALA A 304 -22.43 -15.19 -34.15
C ALA A 304 -21.72 -13.86 -34.00
N SER A 305 -21.89 -13.22 -32.86
CA SER A 305 -21.18 -12.01 -32.49
C SER A 305 -20.67 -12.13 -31.06
N VAL A 306 -19.53 -11.49 -30.80
CA VAL A 306 -18.96 -11.37 -29.46
C VAL A 306 -18.99 -9.92 -29.03
N LYS A 307 -19.55 -9.67 -27.86
CA LYS A 307 -19.58 -8.36 -27.27
C LYS A 307 -18.46 -8.22 -26.24
N PHE A 308 -17.58 -7.23 -26.45
CA PHE A 308 -16.53 -6.80 -25.54
C PHE A 308 -16.87 -5.39 -25.05
N GLY A 309 -17.61 -5.28 -23.94
CA GLY A 309 -18.13 -4.01 -23.46
C GLY A 309 -19.03 -3.33 -24.48
N GLU A 310 -18.61 -2.21 -25.04
CA GLU A 310 -19.35 -1.47 -26.10
C GLU A 310 -19.12 -2.00 -27.52
N PHE A 311 -18.11 -2.84 -27.73
CA PHE A 311 -17.75 -3.34 -29.05
C PHE A 311 -18.42 -4.69 -29.34
N GLU A 312 -19.18 -4.74 -30.41
CA GLU A 312 -19.75 -5.98 -30.93
C GLU A 312 -18.99 -6.40 -32.20
N ILE A 313 -18.33 -7.56 -32.13
CA ILE A 313 -17.45 -8.08 -33.17
C ILE A 313 -18.10 -9.31 -33.79
N PRO A 314 -18.34 -9.34 -35.12
CA PRO A 314 -18.76 -10.57 -35.80
C PRO A 314 -17.78 -11.70 -35.52
N PHE A 315 -18.27 -12.85 -35.06
CA PHE A 315 -17.41 -13.99 -34.65
C PHE A 315 -16.55 -14.51 -35.80
N VAL A 316 -17.02 -14.38 -37.03
CA VAL A 316 -16.27 -14.73 -38.24
C VAL A 316 -14.91 -14.00 -38.35
N ARG A 317 -14.78 -12.80 -37.80
CA ARG A 317 -13.51 -12.05 -37.77
C ARG A 317 -12.47 -12.68 -36.86
N LEU A 318 -12.90 -13.51 -35.91
CA LEU A 318 -12.02 -14.24 -34.98
C LEU A 318 -11.47 -15.55 -35.61
N LYS A 319 -11.94 -15.96 -36.82
CA LYS A 319 -11.55 -17.21 -37.48
C LYS A 319 -10.05 -17.39 -37.53
N ARG A 320 -9.29 -16.40 -38.02
CA ARG A 320 -7.83 -16.51 -38.15
C ARG A 320 -7.13 -16.68 -36.81
N TYR A 321 -7.68 -16.08 -35.74
CA TYR A 321 -7.15 -16.16 -34.39
C TYR A 321 -7.41 -17.52 -33.77
N ILE A 322 -8.64 -18.02 -33.90
CA ILE A 322 -9.03 -19.36 -33.42
C ILE A 322 -8.26 -20.44 -34.10
N LEU A 323 -8.15 -20.40 -35.47
CA LEU A 323 -7.41 -21.40 -36.24
C LEU A 323 -5.91 -21.34 -35.99
N GLY A 324 -5.36 -20.13 -35.78
CA GLY A 324 -3.94 -19.90 -35.51
C GLY A 324 -3.54 -20.09 -34.03
N GLY A 325 -4.48 -20.36 -33.12
CA GLY A 325 -4.19 -20.47 -31.69
C GLY A 325 -3.80 -19.15 -31.05
N ILE A 326 -4.20 -17.98 -31.63
CA ILE A 326 -3.83 -16.66 -31.15
C ILE A 326 -4.89 -16.16 -30.19
N ARG A 327 -4.56 -16.03 -28.90
CA ARG A 327 -5.50 -15.62 -27.86
C ARG A 327 -5.75 -14.12 -27.80
N GLU A 328 -4.86 -13.31 -28.33
CA GLU A 328 -4.93 -11.84 -28.26
C GLU A 328 -5.65 -11.26 -29.48
N TYR A 329 -6.77 -10.59 -29.21
CA TYR A 329 -7.53 -9.84 -30.22
C TYR A 329 -7.52 -8.35 -29.92
N LYS A 330 -6.99 -7.55 -30.85
CA LYS A 330 -6.93 -6.09 -30.65
C LYS A 330 -8.28 -5.45 -31.00
N LEU A 331 -8.89 -4.81 -29.99
CA LEU A 331 -10.14 -4.06 -30.11
C LEU A 331 -9.94 -2.71 -30.82
N PRO A 332 -11.01 -2.08 -31.34
CA PRO A 332 -10.93 -0.78 -32.00
C PRO A 332 -10.34 0.35 -31.14
N ASN A 333 -10.51 0.31 -29.82
CA ASN A 333 -9.92 1.26 -28.86
C ASN A 333 -8.46 0.98 -28.51
N GLY A 334 -7.84 -0.01 -29.15
CA GLY A 334 -6.45 -0.40 -28.95
C GLY A 334 -6.21 -1.36 -27.78
N LYS A 335 -7.19 -1.64 -26.92
CA LYS A 335 -7.09 -2.65 -25.85
C LYS A 335 -7.07 -4.06 -26.45
N ILE A 336 -6.45 -4.99 -25.75
CA ILE A 336 -6.36 -6.39 -26.14
C ILE A 336 -7.40 -7.20 -25.38
N ALA A 337 -8.28 -7.89 -26.09
CA ALA A 337 -9.18 -8.88 -25.54
C ALA A 337 -8.53 -10.26 -25.56
N ILE A 338 -8.55 -10.97 -24.44
CA ILE A 338 -8.08 -12.35 -24.35
C ILE A 338 -9.22 -13.28 -24.72
N LEU A 339 -9.05 -14.05 -25.80
CA LEU A 339 -10.04 -15.04 -26.22
C LEU A 339 -9.99 -16.24 -25.26
N PRO A 340 -11.16 -16.73 -24.77
CA PRO A 340 -11.22 -17.89 -23.90
C PRO A 340 -10.61 -19.12 -24.55
N GLU A 341 -9.87 -19.90 -23.79
CA GLU A 341 -9.20 -21.10 -24.28
C GLU A 341 -10.18 -22.14 -24.83
N GLU A 342 -11.32 -22.27 -24.21
CA GLU A 342 -12.41 -23.15 -24.63
C GLU A 342 -12.93 -22.87 -26.07
N TRP A 343 -12.78 -21.62 -26.56
CA TRP A 343 -13.21 -21.32 -27.94
C TRP A 343 -12.33 -21.98 -29.00
N PHE A 344 -11.06 -22.23 -28.69
CA PHE A 344 -10.12 -22.86 -29.61
C PHE A 344 -10.42 -24.35 -29.80
N SER A 345 -10.89 -25.06 -28.79
CA SER A 345 -11.35 -26.43 -28.92
C SER A 345 -12.75 -26.50 -29.53
N ARG A 346 -13.69 -25.73 -28.97
CA ARG A 346 -15.11 -25.79 -29.32
C ARG A 346 -15.43 -25.31 -30.73
N PHE A 347 -14.80 -24.24 -31.17
CA PHE A 347 -15.18 -23.62 -32.48
C PHE A 347 -14.20 -23.90 -33.60
N ARG A 348 -13.08 -24.58 -33.35
CA ARG A 348 -12.07 -24.88 -34.40
C ARG A 348 -12.65 -25.63 -35.58
N GLU A 349 -13.44 -26.64 -35.36
CA GLU A 349 -14.02 -27.45 -36.42
C GLU A 349 -15.06 -26.66 -37.22
N ILE A 350 -15.93 -25.91 -36.57
CA ILE A 350 -16.88 -25.01 -37.23
C ILE A 350 -16.15 -24.00 -38.12
N MET A 351 -15.04 -23.45 -37.62
CA MET A 351 -14.23 -22.50 -38.39
C MET A 351 -13.48 -23.13 -39.55
N ASN A 352 -13.04 -24.39 -39.43
CA ASN A 352 -12.35 -25.11 -40.49
C ASN A 352 -13.32 -25.50 -41.65
N PHE A 353 -14.47 -26.08 -41.32
CA PHE A 353 -15.40 -26.62 -42.31
C PHE A 353 -16.42 -25.57 -42.78
N GLY A 354 -16.61 -24.49 -42.02
CA GLY A 354 -17.53 -23.42 -42.37
C GLY A 354 -16.94 -22.47 -43.42
N LYS A 355 -17.74 -22.13 -44.41
CA LYS A 355 -17.43 -21.10 -45.40
C LYS A 355 -17.75 -19.72 -44.78
N SER A 356 -16.74 -18.86 -44.75
CA SER A 356 -16.90 -17.50 -44.21
C SER A 356 -17.58 -16.58 -45.20
N GLU A 357 -18.65 -15.98 -44.80
CA GLU A 357 -19.33 -14.85 -45.45
C GLU A 357 -19.06 -13.57 -44.63
N GLU A 358 -19.54 -12.39 -45.06
CA GLU A 358 -19.18 -11.12 -44.40
C GLU A 358 -19.46 -11.10 -42.89
N ASN A 359 -20.63 -11.62 -42.44
CA ASN A 359 -21.07 -11.55 -41.08
C ASN A 359 -21.56 -12.90 -40.49
N HIS A 360 -21.44 -14.00 -41.22
CA HIS A 360 -21.87 -15.32 -40.78
C HIS A 360 -20.97 -16.44 -41.33
N ILE A 361 -21.12 -17.61 -40.77
CA ILE A 361 -20.44 -18.81 -41.22
C ILE A 361 -21.50 -19.74 -41.79
N ARG A 362 -21.28 -20.13 -43.04
CA ARG A 362 -22.15 -21.10 -43.73
C ARG A 362 -21.58 -22.50 -43.54
N LEU A 363 -22.40 -23.42 -43.02
CA LEU A 363 -22.01 -24.80 -42.76
C LEU A 363 -22.88 -25.79 -43.56
N ASN A 364 -22.25 -26.79 -44.13
CA ASN A 364 -22.95 -27.85 -44.84
C ASN A 364 -23.75 -28.71 -43.82
N PRO A 365 -24.97 -29.18 -44.17
CA PRO A 365 -25.80 -30.03 -43.31
C PRO A 365 -25.10 -31.27 -42.78
N SER A 366 -24.13 -31.82 -43.52
CA SER A 366 -23.33 -32.98 -43.09
C SER A 366 -22.55 -32.73 -41.77
N TYR A 367 -22.34 -31.45 -41.40
CA TYR A 367 -21.62 -31.06 -40.18
C TYR A 367 -22.57 -30.60 -39.06
N PHE A 368 -23.86 -30.96 -39.15
CA PHE A 368 -24.86 -30.52 -38.13
C PHE A 368 -24.50 -30.94 -36.70
N MET A 369 -23.84 -32.07 -36.54
CA MET A 369 -23.43 -32.56 -35.22
C MET A 369 -22.47 -31.59 -34.50
N LEU A 370 -21.70 -30.79 -35.22
CA LEU A 370 -20.81 -29.76 -34.65
C LEU A 370 -21.57 -28.58 -34.02
N LEU A 371 -22.88 -28.47 -34.25
CA LEU A 371 -23.72 -27.42 -33.66
C LEU A 371 -24.41 -27.84 -32.36
N ILE A 372 -24.38 -29.15 -32.05
CA ILE A 372 -25.10 -29.73 -30.90
C ILE A 372 -24.17 -29.89 -29.70
N GLU A 373 -22.86 -29.92 -29.88
CA GLU A 373 -21.82 -29.89 -28.84
C GLU A 373 -21.54 -28.46 -28.40
#